data_4444cc46636b55339f834285b12b8db7
#
_entry.id   4444cc46636b55339f834285b12b8db7
#
_cell.length_a   1.000
_cell.length_b   1.000
_cell.length_c   1.000
_cell.angle_alpha   90.00
_cell.angle_beta   90.00
_cell.angle_gamma   90.00
#
_symmetry.space_group_name_H-M   'P 1'
#
loop_
_entity.id
_entity.type
_entity.pdbx_description
1 polymer ?
#
loop_
_entity_poly.entity_id
_entity_poly.type
_entity_poly.pdbx_seq_one_letter_code
_entity_poly.pdbx_strand_id
1 'polypeptide(L)'
;MSSTLSEIKTAQISDELVTIKSLSYVNNKYFALLAYNANYYYSDDGINWSKGTIDRQNAENTVWSGIIYFGLQNCYIMMPSVQRIWQSPQNTTFLLKSSDAITWNSLTLPTAGMWSSIINNDSTIVVTDKSSPTIVYSTDGLSWIKEDLSTLGITGGINSAIYDSTTSQFYLAVTNDKSVPGLISIVHGVPGNWNYEAIQTSFDYVLTSPKLFIVEDSLIWYASKAVKMKPLRADISKITVPDAWETIEPVGVDLNTEKIINLDYAYDNGFLCNVGTKLLDSDTSEIYYPFGGYVYNDEKIDFTNQLERARFVHIINDPTRDRFVFANIGADGNGTKTVNYANIIKKITPSGKRLMNYQDIHASDIDSWKSFREKYQSGDFEGAQAIAQTLTNMQINAQALNDLFNYIVETEQLSDPTFKSDVIQVSTTAPANLQVGQMYFKEYI
;
A
#
# COMPACT_ATOMS: atom_id res chain seq x y z
N MET A 1 -3.78 -22.86 8.90
CA MET A 1 -4.75 -22.24 7.96
C MET A 1 -4.15 -20.92 7.52
N SER A 2 -4.06 -20.66 6.23
CA SER A 2 -3.41 -19.48 5.67
C SER A 2 -4.32 -18.25 5.74
N SER A 3 -3.77 -17.05 6.01
CA SER A 3 -4.49 -15.78 5.85
C SER A 3 -4.97 -15.64 4.39
N THR A 4 -6.05 -14.90 4.18
CA THR A 4 -6.64 -14.73 2.83
C THR A 4 -7.08 -13.27 2.65
N LEU A 5 -7.33 -12.85 1.41
CA LEU A 5 -8.09 -11.63 1.17
C LEU A 5 -9.60 -11.89 1.26
N SER A 6 -10.34 -10.91 1.74
CA SER A 6 -11.80 -10.89 1.63
C SER A 6 -12.24 -10.81 0.17
N GLU A 7 -13.52 -11.03 -0.09
CA GLU A 7 -14.14 -10.63 -1.34
C GLU A 7 -13.86 -9.14 -1.65
N ILE A 8 -13.67 -8.81 -2.94
CA ILE A 8 -13.44 -7.43 -3.38
C ILE A 8 -14.76 -6.67 -3.34
N LYS A 9 -14.76 -5.55 -2.64
CA LYS A 9 -15.91 -4.66 -2.48
C LYS A 9 -15.65 -3.34 -3.21
N THR A 10 -16.72 -2.62 -3.50
CA THR A 10 -16.68 -1.33 -4.19
C THR A 10 -17.12 -0.21 -3.24
N ALA A 11 -16.41 0.91 -3.25
CA ALA A 11 -16.77 2.14 -2.56
C ALA A 11 -16.94 3.28 -3.56
N GLN A 12 -17.94 4.12 -3.37
CA GLN A 12 -18.16 5.30 -4.20
C GLN A 12 -17.17 6.39 -3.80
N ILE A 13 -16.45 6.95 -4.78
CA ILE A 13 -15.51 8.06 -4.58
C ILE A 13 -16.09 9.38 -5.06
N SER A 14 -16.92 9.36 -6.09
CA SER A 14 -17.48 10.56 -6.73
C SER A 14 -18.87 10.30 -7.33
N ASP A 15 -19.70 11.34 -7.42
CA ASP A 15 -20.95 11.31 -8.19
C ASP A 15 -20.72 11.47 -9.71
N GLU A 16 -19.57 12.03 -10.08
CA GLU A 16 -19.14 12.25 -11.47
C GLU A 16 -18.01 11.28 -11.85
N LEU A 17 -17.82 11.08 -13.16
CA LEU A 17 -16.68 10.32 -13.66
C LEU A 17 -15.39 11.10 -13.43
N VAL A 18 -14.41 10.47 -12.78
CA VAL A 18 -13.09 11.05 -12.49
C VAL A 18 -11.98 10.14 -12.97
N THR A 19 -10.90 10.71 -13.48
CA THR A 19 -9.70 9.95 -13.87
C THR A 19 -8.68 9.98 -12.76
N ILE A 20 -8.62 8.91 -11.99
CA ILE A 20 -7.63 8.76 -10.91
C ILE A 20 -6.25 8.58 -11.53
N LYS A 21 -5.32 9.45 -11.19
CA LYS A 21 -3.94 9.41 -11.67
C LYS A 21 -2.99 8.79 -10.67
N SER A 22 -3.27 8.96 -9.39
CA SER A 22 -2.49 8.39 -8.29
C SER A 22 -3.40 8.09 -7.12
N LEU A 23 -3.13 6.98 -6.46
CA LEU A 23 -3.73 6.60 -5.19
C LEU A 23 -2.60 6.50 -4.17
N SER A 24 -2.79 7.05 -2.98
CA SER A 24 -1.77 7.07 -1.93
C SER A 24 -2.40 6.91 -0.55
N TYR A 25 -1.70 6.26 0.35
CA TYR A 25 -2.03 6.21 1.78
C TYR A 25 -0.87 6.81 2.56
N VAL A 26 -1.10 7.96 3.17
CA VAL A 26 -0.07 8.73 3.88
C VAL A 26 -0.64 9.34 5.14
N ASN A 27 0.07 9.20 6.25
CA ASN A 27 -0.35 9.72 7.57
C ASN A 27 -1.80 9.34 7.92
N ASN A 28 -2.11 8.04 7.82
CA ASN A 28 -3.44 7.45 8.10
C ASN A 28 -4.60 8.01 7.26
N LYS A 29 -4.31 8.57 6.09
CA LYS A 29 -5.30 9.15 5.20
C LYS A 29 -5.06 8.68 3.76
N TYR A 30 -6.13 8.35 3.07
CA TYR A 30 -6.12 8.02 1.65
C TYR A 30 -6.29 9.27 0.80
N PHE A 31 -5.61 9.30 -0.34
CA PHE A 31 -5.74 10.33 -1.36
C PHE A 31 -5.88 9.72 -2.75
N ALA A 32 -6.88 10.14 -3.49
CA ALA A 32 -7.01 9.87 -4.91
C ALA A 32 -6.81 11.18 -5.67
N LEU A 33 -5.67 11.30 -6.34
CA LEU A 33 -5.27 12.46 -7.11
C LEU A 33 -5.72 12.29 -8.55
N LEU A 34 -6.20 13.36 -9.16
CA LEU A 34 -6.84 13.32 -10.46
C LEU A 34 -5.97 13.91 -11.57
N ALA A 35 -6.22 13.46 -12.79
CA ALA A 35 -5.64 14.05 -14.00
C ALA A 35 -6.54 15.17 -14.52
N TYR A 36 -5.94 16.33 -14.78
CA TYR A 36 -6.62 17.51 -15.37
C TYR A 36 -7.88 17.91 -14.58
N ASN A 37 -7.73 18.05 -13.28
CA ASN A 37 -8.84 18.39 -12.40
C ASN A 37 -8.32 19.22 -11.21
N ALA A 38 -9.07 20.24 -10.81
CA ALA A 38 -8.78 21.01 -9.61
C ALA A 38 -9.20 20.30 -8.32
N ASN A 39 -9.93 19.19 -8.44
CA ASN A 39 -10.37 18.41 -7.30
C ASN A 39 -9.45 17.21 -7.06
N TYR A 40 -9.46 16.73 -5.84
CA TYR A 40 -8.95 15.44 -5.40
C TYR A 40 -9.93 14.84 -4.42
N TYR A 41 -9.76 13.59 -4.10
CA TYR A 41 -10.57 12.92 -3.08
C TYR A 41 -9.69 12.40 -1.97
N TYR A 42 -10.21 12.43 -0.75
CA TYR A 42 -9.52 11.91 0.43
C TYR A 42 -10.48 11.13 1.32
N SER A 43 -9.93 10.21 2.10
CA SER A 43 -10.70 9.35 2.99
C SER A 43 -9.86 8.98 4.21
N ASP A 44 -10.49 8.83 5.37
CA ASP A 44 -9.84 8.32 6.57
C ASP A 44 -9.92 6.79 6.66
N ASP A 45 -10.83 6.16 5.92
CA ASP A 45 -11.11 4.72 5.99
C ASP A 45 -11.02 3.98 4.64
N GLY A 46 -10.80 4.68 3.52
CA GLY A 46 -10.76 4.13 2.18
C GLY A 46 -12.12 3.72 1.61
N ILE A 47 -13.22 3.97 2.34
CA ILE A 47 -14.60 3.63 1.96
C ILE A 47 -15.43 4.89 1.80
N ASN A 48 -15.37 5.79 2.79
CA ASN A 48 -16.09 7.06 2.81
C ASN A 48 -15.18 8.17 2.31
N TRP A 49 -15.47 8.71 1.13
CA TRP A 49 -14.62 9.67 0.45
C TRP A 49 -15.19 11.07 0.49
N SER A 50 -14.35 12.04 0.74
CA SER A 50 -14.64 13.46 0.70
C SER A 50 -13.91 14.14 -0.44
N LYS A 51 -14.53 15.17 -1.03
CA LYS A 51 -13.95 15.97 -2.10
C LYS A 51 -13.17 17.13 -1.52
N GLY A 52 -11.93 17.29 -1.95
CA GLY A 52 -11.11 18.48 -1.74
C GLY A 52 -10.96 19.26 -3.05
N THR A 53 -10.68 20.55 -2.95
CA THR A 53 -10.44 21.42 -4.12
C THR A 53 -9.14 22.18 -3.93
N ILE A 54 -8.36 22.26 -5.01
CA ILE A 54 -7.11 23.00 -5.05
C ILE A 54 -7.41 24.40 -5.60
N ASP A 55 -7.38 25.38 -4.73
CA ASP A 55 -7.56 26.80 -5.08
C ASP A 55 -6.25 27.37 -5.66
N ARG A 56 -6.01 27.09 -6.94
CA ARG A 56 -4.87 27.58 -7.69
C ARG A 56 -5.24 27.79 -9.15
N GLN A 57 -4.71 28.85 -9.76
CA GLN A 57 -4.84 29.11 -11.18
C GLN A 57 -4.33 27.92 -12.01
N ASN A 58 -5.13 27.47 -12.98
CA ASN A 58 -4.87 26.33 -13.87
C ASN A 58 -4.77 24.96 -13.14
N ALA A 59 -5.33 24.81 -11.93
CA ALA A 59 -5.38 23.53 -11.24
C ALA A 59 -6.16 22.48 -12.05
N GLU A 60 -7.20 22.91 -12.78
CA GLU A 60 -8.02 22.08 -13.67
C GLU A 60 -7.25 21.55 -14.90
N ASN A 61 -6.12 22.17 -15.24
CA ASN A 61 -5.23 21.76 -16.32
C ASN A 61 -4.01 20.95 -15.82
N THR A 62 -3.97 20.63 -14.55
CA THR A 62 -2.83 19.99 -13.90
C THR A 62 -3.10 18.49 -13.69
N VAL A 63 -2.07 17.68 -13.91
CA VAL A 63 -2.05 16.27 -13.52
C VAL A 63 -1.39 16.15 -12.17
N TRP A 64 -2.16 15.81 -11.15
CA TRP A 64 -1.67 15.58 -9.80
C TRP A 64 -1.25 14.11 -9.66
N SER A 65 -0.01 13.84 -9.27
CA SER A 65 0.58 12.50 -9.43
C SER A 65 1.26 11.92 -8.20
N GLY A 66 1.44 12.70 -7.14
CA GLY A 66 2.04 12.20 -5.92
C GLY A 66 1.71 13.06 -4.71
N ILE A 67 1.64 12.45 -3.56
CA ILE A 67 1.50 13.12 -2.27
C ILE A 67 2.28 12.36 -1.21
N ILE A 68 2.95 13.08 -0.34
CA ILE A 68 3.67 12.56 0.82
C ILE A 68 3.25 13.32 2.07
N TYR A 69 3.55 12.76 3.23
CA TYR A 69 3.54 13.46 4.51
C TYR A 69 4.97 13.59 5.02
N PHE A 70 5.37 14.81 5.33
CA PHE A 70 6.70 15.10 5.84
C PHE A 70 6.64 15.44 7.33
N GLY A 71 7.06 14.48 8.16
CA GLY A 71 6.91 14.51 9.61
C GLY A 71 7.62 15.69 10.29
N LEU A 72 8.81 16.08 9.82
CA LEU A 72 9.56 17.21 10.37
C LEU A 72 8.80 18.54 10.33
N GLN A 73 7.95 18.74 9.32
CA GLN A 73 7.16 19.95 9.14
C GLN A 73 5.67 19.73 9.45
N ASN A 74 5.29 18.51 9.85
CA ASN A 74 3.90 18.13 10.10
C ASN A 74 2.99 18.57 8.94
N CYS A 75 3.36 18.24 7.71
CA CYS A 75 2.64 18.70 6.53
C CYS A 75 2.59 17.67 5.40
N TYR A 76 1.55 17.80 4.59
CA TYR A 76 1.42 17.11 3.31
C TYR A 76 2.09 17.93 2.21
N ILE A 77 2.73 17.25 1.26
CA ILE A 77 3.30 17.87 0.06
C ILE A 77 2.76 17.11 -1.15
N MET A 78 2.06 17.84 -2.03
CA MET A 78 1.45 17.28 -3.25
C MET A 78 2.23 17.75 -4.48
N MET A 79 2.45 16.82 -5.40
CA MET A 79 3.25 17.02 -6.59
C MET A 79 2.39 17.04 -7.86
N PRO A 80 2.47 18.09 -8.69
CA PRO A 80 2.00 18.05 -10.07
C PRO A 80 3.03 17.33 -10.95
N SER A 81 2.59 16.45 -11.84
CA SER A 81 3.48 15.86 -12.85
C SER A 81 3.68 16.78 -14.05
N VAL A 82 2.59 17.33 -14.55
CA VAL A 82 2.56 18.18 -15.73
C VAL A 82 1.34 19.08 -15.70
N GLN A 83 1.49 20.28 -16.24
CA GLN A 83 0.37 21.18 -16.51
C GLN A 83 0.17 21.30 -18.02
N ARG A 84 -1.09 21.32 -18.49
CA ARG A 84 -1.40 21.59 -19.89
C ARG A 84 -1.79 23.05 -20.09
N ILE A 85 -1.09 23.72 -20.99
CA ILE A 85 -1.46 25.04 -21.45
C ILE A 85 -1.63 24.92 -22.96
N TRP A 86 -2.82 25.30 -23.46
CA TRP A 86 -3.14 25.22 -24.90
C TRP A 86 -2.88 23.81 -25.51
N GLN A 87 -3.31 22.77 -24.77
CA GLN A 87 -3.12 21.34 -25.11
C GLN A 87 -1.66 20.84 -25.16
N SER A 88 -0.70 21.68 -24.85
CA SER A 88 0.71 21.27 -24.76
C SER A 88 1.12 21.01 -23.32
N PRO A 89 1.79 19.88 -23.02
CA PRO A 89 2.33 19.64 -21.69
C PRO A 89 3.43 20.65 -21.37
N GLN A 90 3.38 21.24 -20.19
CA GLN A 90 4.35 22.19 -19.68
C GLN A 90 4.99 21.65 -18.41
N ASN A 91 6.26 21.92 -18.25
CA ASN A 91 6.98 21.68 -17.01
C ASN A 91 6.42 22.54 -15.88
N THR A 92 6.45 22.02 -14.67
CA THR A 92 5.99 22.72 -13.47
C THR A 92 7.16 23.14 -12.59
N THR A 93 7.03 24.30 -11.93
CA THR A 93 8.05 24.89 -11.04
C THR A 93 7.59 24.92 -9.60
N PHE A 94 6.59 24.15 -9.22
CA PHE A 94 6.00 24.21 -7.91
C PHE A 94 5.57 22.84 -7.38
N LEU A 95 5.46 22.77 -6.05
CA LEU A 95 4.70 21.77 -5.29
C LEU A 95 3.62 22.48 -4.50
N LEU A 96 2.71 21.74 -3.89
CA LEU A 96 1.73 22.27 -2.95
C LEU A 96 2.01 21.74 -1.55
N LYS A 97 1.92 22.59 -0.54
CA LYS A 97 2.08 22.26 0.87
C LYS A 97 0.80 22.52 1.63
N SER A 98 0.43 21.62 2.53
CA SER A 98 -0.74 21.77 3.42
C SER A 98 -0.45 21.18 4.79
N SER A 99 -0.94 21.81 5.85
CA SER A 99 -0.91 21.24 7.21
C SER A 99 -2.15 20.40 7.53
N ASP A 100 -3.26 20.62 6.81
CA ASP A 100 -4.57 20.03 7.06
C ASP A 100 -5.08 19.13 5.93
N ALA A 101 -4.33 19.04 4.83
CA ALA A 101 -4.72 18.36 3.60
C ALA A 101 -5.95 18.97 2.91
N ILE A 102 -6.32 20.19 3.24
CA ILE A 102 -7.48 20.93 2.71
C ILE A 102 -7.04 22.26 2.08
N THR A 103 -6.24 23.02 2.81
CA THR A 103 -5.73 24.33 2.37
C THR A 103 -4.31 24.17 1.80
N TRP A 104 -4.13 24.48 0.53
CA TRP A 104 -2.88 24.25 -0.19
C TRP A 104 -2.16 25.55 -0.55
N ASN A 105 -0.89 25.64 -0.19
CA ASN A 105 0.00 26.75 -0.52
C ASN A 105 1.10 26.29 -1.47
N SER A 106 1.46 27.13 -2.43
CA SER A 106 2.52 26.83 -3.39
C SER A 106 3.91 26.92 -2.76
N LEU A 107 4.73 25.90 -3.03
CA LEU A 107 6.18 25.90 -2.83
C LEU A 107 6.86 26.05 -4.19
N THR A 108 7.77 27.01 -4.33
CA THR A 108 8.52 27.19 -5.57
C THR A 108 9.74 26.27 -5.60
N LEU A 109 9.93 25.58 -6.74
CA LEU A 109 11.08 24.74 -6.99
C LEU A 109 12.18 25.54 -7.73
N PRO A 110 13.47 25.17 -7.57
CA PRO A 110 14.60 25.87 -8.19
C PRO A 110 14.68 25.68 -9.70
N THR A 111 13.90 24.75 -10.26
CA THR A 111 13.87 24.47 -11.70
C THR A 111 12.49 23.97 -12.12
N ALA A 112 12.18 24.07 -13.40
CA ALA A 112 11.01 23.45 -14.01
C ALA A 112 11.30 21.99 -14.37
N GLY A 113 10.34 21.10 -14.18
CA GLY A 113 10.44 19.69 -14.51
C GLY A 113 9.11 19.04 -14.86
N MET A 114 9.18 17.89 -15.50
CA MET A 114 8.08 16.94 -15.64
C MET A 114 8.20 15.91 -14.52
N TRP A 115 7.63 16.24 -13.37
CA TRP A 115 7.86 15.45 -12.18
C TRP A 115 7.20 14.06 -12.24
N SER A 116 7.95 13.03 -11.88
CA SER A 116 7.55 11.62 -11.97
C SER A 116 7.23 10.99 -10.62
N SER A 117 8.06 11.27 -9.61
CA SER A 117 7.90 10.73 -8.27
C SER A 117 8.22 11.78 -7.23
N ILE A 118 7.51 11.72 -6.12
CA ILE A 118 7.85 12.39 -4.87
C ILE A 118 7.90 11.34 -3.78
N ILE A 119 9.02 11.26 -3.08
CA ILE A 119 9.28 10.31 -2.00
C ILE A 119 10.01 11.01 -0.87
N ASN A 120 9.91 10.46 0.32
CA ASN A 120 10.66 10.95 1.47
C ASN A 120 11.09 9.83 2.40
N ASN A 121 12.10 10.12 3.18
CA ASN A 121 12.36 9.50 4.47
C ASN A 121 12.05 10.50 5.59
N ASP A 122 12.45 10.19 6.83
CA ASP A 122 12.16 11.06 7.98
C ASP A 122 12.82 12.45 7.89
N SER A 123 13.86 12.62 7.08
CA SER A 123 14.70 13.83 7.05
C SER A 123 14.86 14.47 5.67
N THR A 124 14.45 13.81 4.59
CA THR A 124 14.74 14.26 3.22
C THR A 124 13.58 13.93 2.29
N ILE A 125 13.20 14.90 1.47
CA ILE A 125 12.24 14.74 0.37
C ILE A 125 13.02 14.76 -0.94
N VAL A 126 12.72 13.83 -1.85
CA VAL A 126 13.28 13.76 -3.19
C VAL A 126 12.16 13.80 -4.22
N VAL A 127 12.30 14.66 -5.23
CA VAL A 127 11.40 14.75 -6.39
C VAL A 127 12.20 14.52 -7.66
N THR A 128 11.72 13.67 -8.54
CA THR A 128 12.46 13.22 -9.74
C THR A 128 11.80 13.73 -11.02
N ASP A 129 12.60 14.02 -12.05
CA ASP A 129 12.14 14.46 -13.37
C ASP A 129 12.21 13.31 -14.40
N LYS A 130 11.08 13.01 -15.03
CA LYS A 130 11.00 11.95 -16.06
C LYS A 130 11.59 12.36 -17.42
N SER A 131 11.87 13.65 -17.63
CA SER A 131 12.39 14.19 -18.89
C SER A 131 13.91 14.45 -18.88
N SER A 132 14.51 14.45 -17.71
CA SER A 132 15.93 14.72 -17.52
C SER A 132 16.49 13.95 -16.31
N PRO A 133 17.82 13.75 -16.22
CA PRO A 133 18.46 13.16 -15.05
C PRO A 133 18.56 14.15 -13.87
N THR A 134 17.48 14.88 -13.63
CA THR A 134 17.42 15.91 -12.59
C THR A 134 16.55 15.45 -11.43
N ILE A 135 17.03 15.73 -10.23
CA ILE A 135 16.22 15.68 -9.02
C ILE A 135 16.18 17.07 -8.38
N VAL A 136 15.16 17.30 -7.58
CA VAL A 136 15.16 18.35 -6.57
C VAL A 136 14.91 17.72 -5.22
N TYR A 137 15.59 18.18 -4.19
CA TYR A 137 15.43 17.64 -2.85
C TYR A 137 15.39 18.74 -1.80
N SER A 138 14.86 18.39 -0.63
CA SER A 138 14.78 19.27 0.52
C SER A 138 14.97 18.48 1.81
N THR A 139 15.71 19.05 2.76
CA THR A 139 15.89 18.47 4.11
C THR A 139 15.06 19.20 5.17
N ASP A 140 14.41 20.29 4.81
CA ASP A 140 13.58 21.11 5.70
C ASP A 140 12.14 21.29 5.20
N GLY A 141 11.81 20.78 3.99
CA GLY A 141 10.50 20.94 3.35
C GLY A 141 10.17 22.37 2.92
N LEU A 142 11.16 23.29 2.93
CA LEU A 142 11.02 24.71 2.59
C LEU A 142 12.03 25.15 1.53
N SER A 143 13.30 24.80 1.75
CA SER A 143 14.41 25.13 0.86
C SER A 143 14.68 23.94 -0.06
N TRP A 144 14.70 24.19 -1.37
CA TRP A 144 14.85 23.13 -2.36
C TRP A 144 16.15 23.30 -3.14
N ILE A 145 16.86 22.20 -3.31
CA ILE A 145 18.15 22.14 -4.00
C ILE A 145 17.96 21.29 -5.27
N LYS A 146 18.46 21.81 -6.40
CA LYS A 146 18.55 21.05 -7.65
C LYS A 146 19.86 20.27 -7.67
N GLU A 147 19.77 19.00 -8.08
CA GLU A 147 20.94 18.16 -8.37
C GLU A 147 20.79 17.54 -9.76
N ASP A 148 21.87 17.62 -10.55
CA ASP A 148 21.95 17.06 -11.89
C ASP A 148 22.80 15.78 -11.88
N LEU A 149 22.15 14.66 -12.13
CA LEU A 149 22.77 13.34 -12.09
C LEU A 149 23.44 12.96 -13.44
N SER A 150 23.46 13.85 -14.44
CA SER A 150 24.15 13.61 -15.72
C SER A 150 25.66 13.39 -15.53
N THR A 151 26.25 13.93 -14.47
CA THR A 151 27.65 13.70 -14.09
C THR A 151 27.98 12.24 -13.80
N LEU A 152 26.96 11.42 -13.52
CA LEU A 152 27.08 9.97 -13.35
C LEU A 152 27.03 9.20 -14.68
N GLY A 153 26.93 9.89 -15.81
CA GLY A 153 26.78 9.28 -17.14
C GLY A 153 25.34 8.97 -17.52
N ILE A 154 24.37 9.49 -16.76
CA ILE A 154 22.95 9.29 -17.03
C ILE A 154 22.49 10.29 -18.08
N THR A 155 21.81 9.82 -19.12
CA THR A 155 21.26 10.67 -20.20
C THR A 155 19.74 10.72 -20.19
N GLY A 156 19.08 9.76 -19.56
CA GLY A 156 17.63 9.64 -19.52
C GLY A 156 17.00 10.26 -18.29
N GLY A 157 15.68 10.41 -18.34
CA GLY A 157 14.89 10.87 -17.19
C GLY A 157 14.66 9.78 -16.14
N ILE A 158 14.22 10.19 -14.97
CA ILE A 158 13.97 9.31 -13.83
C ILE A 158 12.47 9.06 -13.74
N ASN A 159 12.02 7.82 -13.92
CA ASN A 159 10.58 7.49 -14.02
C ASN A 159 9.92 7.13 -12.71
N SER A 160 10.66 6.57 -11.79
CA SER A 160 10.17 6.11 -10.50
C SER A 160 11.26 6.24 -9.46
N ALA A 161 10.85 6.46 -8.24
CA ALA A 161 11.75 6.47 -7.10
C ALA A 161 11.08 5.80 -5.89
N ILE A 162 11.88 5.15 -5.06
CA ILE A 162 11.45 4.53 -3.80
C ILE A 162 12.54 4.69 -2.76
N TYR A 163 12.17 4.70 -1.49
CA TYR A 163 13.09 4.70 -0.35
C TYR A 163 13.05 3.36 0.36
N ASP A 164 14.22 2.81 0.64
CA ASP A 164 14.38 1.63 1.46
C ASP A 164 14.93 2.01 2.83
N SER A 165 14.12 1.76 3.87
CA SER A 165 14.50 2.05 5.26
C SER A 165 15.58 1.11 5.79
N THR A 166 15.71 -0.10 5.23
CA THR A 166 16.69 -1.10 5.65
C THR A 166 18.11 -0.67 5.29
N THR A 167 18.30 -0.23 4.03
CA THR A 167 19.60 0.30 3.56
C THR A 167 19.76 1.79 3.79
N SER A 168 18.70 2.49 4.18
CA SER A 168 18.63 3.96 4.30
C SER A 168 18.99 4.69 3.00
N GLN A 169 18.61 4.12 1.86
CA GLN A 169 18.91 4.64 0.52
C GLN A 169 17.63 4.90 -0.29
N PHE A 170 17.73 5.86 -1.18
CA PHE A 170 16.78 6.04 -2.28
C PHE A 170 17.24 5.21 -3.48
N TYR A 171 16.28 4.63 -4.20
CA TYR A 171 16.47 3.92 -5.46
C TYR A 171 15.66 4.62 -6.54
N LEU A 172 16.32 4.98 -7.64
CA LEU A 172 15.73 5.74 -8.74
C LEU A 172 15.82 4.90 -10.02
N ALA A 173 14.70 4.68 -10.68
CA ALA A 173 14.66 4.00 -11.97
C ALA A 173 14.86 4.98 -13.12
N VAL A 174 15.91 4.80 -13.88
CA VAL A 174 16.29 5.67 -15.00
C VAL A 174 15.81 5.08 -16.32
N THR A 175 15.26 5.92 -17.19
CA THR A 175 14.99 5.54 -18.58
C THR A 175 16.30 5.53 -19.34
N ASN A 176 16.68 4.37 -19.83
CA ASN A 176 17.85 4.23 -20.69
C ASN A 176 17.54 4.51 -22.16
N ASP A 177 18.60 4.47 -22.97
CA ASP A 177 18.48 4.35 -24.41
C ASP A 177 17.55 3.17 -24.73
N LYS A 178 16.43 3.49 -25.37
CA LYS A 178 15.37 2.54 -25.72
C LYS A 178 15.79 1.44 -26.69
N SER A 179 17.05 1.49 -27.13
CA SER A 179 17.60 0.54 -28.10
C SER A 179 18.31 -0.66 -27.47
N VAL A 180 18.58 -0.66 -26.18
CA VAL A 180 19.34 -1.72 -25.51
C VAL A 180 18.41 -2.68 -24.76
N PRO A 181 18.16 -3.89 -25.27
CA PRO A 181 17.38 -4.89 -24.55
C PRO A 181 18.07 -5.32 -23.25
N GLY A 182 17.28 -5.62 -22.23
CA GLY A 182 17.77 -6.17 -20.96
C GLY A 182 18.57 -5.21 -20.08
N LEU A 183 18.71 -3.93 -20.48
CA LEU A 183 19.45 -2.96 -19.68
C LEU A 183 18.58 -2.39 -18.56
N ILE A 184 18.98 -2.66 -17.33
CA ILE A 184 18.42 -2.05 -16.12
C ILE A 184 19.33 -0.91 -15.69
N SER A 185 18.75 0.27 -15.42
CA SER A 185 19.50 1.43 -14.93
C SER A 185 18.93 1.96 -13.65
N ILE A 186 19.71 1.87 -12.60
CA ILE A 186 19.35 2.26 -11.25
C ILE A 186 20.36 3.27 -10.73
N VAL A 187 19.85 4.35 -10.14
CA VAL A 187 20.63 5.21 -9.26
C VAL A 187 20.23 4.90 -7.83
N HIS A 188 21.19 4.74 -6.95
CA HIS A 188 20.92 4.52 -5.54
C HIS A 188 21.86 5.35 -4.66
N GLY A 189 21.39 5.68 -3.45
CA GLY A 189 22.14 6.52 -2.51
C GLY A 189 21.26 7.56 -1.81
N VAL A 190 21.89 8.67 -1.50
CA VAL A 190 21.24 9.83 -0.88
C VAL A 190 21.66 11.10 -1.61
N PRO A 191 20.90 12.21 -1.54
CA PRO A 191 21.30 13.49 -2.15
C PRO A 191 22.73 13.88 -1.82
N GLY A 192 23.49 14.23 -2.87
CA GLY A 192 24.91 14.54 -2.80
C GLY A 192 25.86 13.33 -2.78
N ASN A 193 25.34 12.10 -2.71
CA ASN A 193 26.15 10.87 -2.74
C ASN A 193 25.38 9.73 -3.45
N TRP A 194 25.38 9.78 -4.77
CA TRP A 194 24.68 8.84 -5.63
C TRP A 194 25.63 7.89 -6.34
N ASN A 195 25.20 6.66 -6.51
CA ASN A 195 25.84 5.66 -7.35
C ASN A 195 24.90 5.31 -8.52
N TYR A 196 25.47 5.08 -9.68
CA TYR A 196 24.74 4.66 -10.87
C TYR A 196 25.19 3.28 -11.32
N GLU A 197 24.22 2.40 -11.52
CA GLU A 197 24.42 1.02 -11.97
C GLU A 197 23.70 0.83 -13.31
N ALA A 198 24.45 0.39 -14.32
CA ALA A 198 23.94 -0.04 -15.62
C ALA A 198 24.13 -1.55 -15.73
N ILE A 199 23.06 -2.31 -15.48
CA ILE A 199 23.11 -3.77 -15.34
C ILE A 199 22.58 -4.38 -16.63
N GLN A 200 23.45 -5.06 -17.39
CA GLN A 200 23.06 -5.79 -18.58
C GLN A 200 22.62 -7.20 -18.19
N THR A 201 21.33 -7.46 -18.29
CA THR A 201 20.74 -8.78 -18.05
C THR A 201 20.63 -9.60 -19.34
N SER A 202 20.32 -10.88 -19.24
CA SER A 202 20.09 -11.78 -20.37
C SER A 202 18.72 -11.63 -21.04
N PHE A 203 17.84 -10.74 -20.53
CA PHE A 203 16.50 -10.54 -21.09
C PHE A 203 16.57 -9.76 -22.40
N ASP A 204 15.75 -10.17 -23.38
CA ASP A 204 15.76 -9.65 -24.76
C ASP A 204 14.71 -8.56 -25.04
N TYR A 205 14.16 -7.94 -24.00
CA TYR A 205 13.16 -6.89 -24.13
C TYR A 205 13.66 -5.53 -23.58
N VAL A 206 13.14 -4.47 -24.17
CA VAL A 206 13.48 -3.09 -23.79
C VAL A 206 12.61 -2.61 -22.65
N LEU A 207 13.24 -2.13 -21.59
CA LEU A 207 12.59 -1.64 -20.38
C LEU A 207 12.21 -0.16 -20.52
N THR A 208 10.96 0.13 -20.85
CA THR A 208 10.48 1.51 -21.00
C THR A 208 9.62 1.94 -19.82
N SER A 209 9.81 3.19 -19.38
CA SER A 209 9.06 3.78 -18.25
C SER A 209 9.02 2.88 -17.01
N PRO A 210 10.19 2.49 -16.49
CA PRO A 210 10.27 1.57 -15.37
C PRO A 210 9.67 2.15 -14.10
N LYS A 211 9.09 1.26 -13.30
CA LYS A 211 8.69 1.50 -11.92
C LYS A 211 9.47 0.60 -10.99
N LEU A 212 9.62 1.05 -9.75
CA LEU A 212 10.24 0.31 -8.65
C LEU A 212 9.22 0.01 -7.58
N PHE A 213 9.37 -1.15 -6.97
CA PHE A 213 8.64 -1.54 -5.79
C PHE A 213 9.53 -2.38 -4.88
N ILE A 214 9.44 -2.21 -3.56
CA ILE A 214 10.20 -2.99 -2.57
C ILE A 214 9.27 -3.96 -1.88
N VAL A 215 9.71 -5.21 -1.80
CA VAL A 215 9.07 -6.28 -1.06
C VAL A 215 10.13 -6.92 -0.17
N GLU A 216 10.00 -6.74 1.14
CA GLU A 216 11.02 -7.22 2.09
C GLU A 216 12.42 -6.74 1.67
N ASP A 217 13.36 -7.66 1.47
CA ASP A 217 14.74 -7.35 1.06
C ASP A 217 14.92 -7.37 -0.46
N SER A 218 13.84 -7.28 -1.24
CA SER A 218 13.88 -7.39 -2.70
C SER A 218 13.36 -6.14 -3.39
N LEU A 219 14.04 -5.78 -4.48
CA LEU A 219 13.62 -4.73 -5.41
C LEU A 219 12.93 -5.38 -6.61
N ILE A 220 11.71 -4.94 -6.90
CA ILE A 220 10.97 -5.29 -8.11
C ILE A 220 11.09 -4.15 -9.11
N TRP A 221 11.52 -4.51 -10.32
CA TRP A 221 11.57 -3.62 -11.47
C TRP A 221 10.52 -4.05 -12.49
N TYR A 222 9.63 -3.15 -12.88
CA TYR A 222 8.59 -3.46 -13.84
C TYR A 222 8.25 -2.26 -14.72
N ALA A 223 7.69 -2.51 -15.91
CA ALA A 223 7.21 -1.44 -16.77
C ALA A 223 5.72 -1.19 -16.58
N SER A 224 5.33 0.07 -16.67
CA SER A 224 3.95 0.49 -16.54
C SER A 224 3.19 0.56 -17.87
N LYS A 225 3.78 0.15 -18.99
CA LYS A 225 3.16 0.23 -20.33
C LYS A 225 3.49 -0.97 -21.21
N ALA A 226 2.47 -1.35 -21.98
CA ALA A 226 2.33 -2.43 -22.94
C ALA A 226 3.63 -3.00 -23.50
N VAL A 227 4.06 -4.10 -22.96
CA VAL A 227 4.99 -5.02 -23.61
C VAL A 227 4.79 -6.40 -23.00
N LYS A 228 5.15 -7.47 -23.73
CA LYS A 228 5.28 -8.82 -23.17
C LYS A 228 6.45 -8.89 -22.19
N MET A 229 6.41 -8.08 -21.15
CA MET A 229 7.51 -7.93 -20.22
C MET A 229 7.13 -8.52 -18.87
N LYS A 230 7.93 -9.47 -18.42
CA LYS A 230 7.83 -9.98 -17.06
C LYS A 230 8.51 -8.96 -16.13
N PRO A 231 7.90 -8.62 -14.99
CA PRO A 231 8.60 -7.91 -13.94
C PRO A 231 9.84 -8.67 -13.50
N LEU A 232 10.87 -7.95 -13.08
CA LEU A 232 12.13 -8.49 -12.60
C LEU A 232 12.26 -8.26 -11.11
N ARG A 233 12.85 -9.19 -10.41
CA ARG A 233 13.13 -9.13 -8.98
C ARG A 233 14.58 -9.45 -8.72
N ALA A 234 15.20 -8.71 -7.81
CA ALA A 234 16.51 -9.05 -7.25
C ALA A 234 16.55 -8.71 -5.76
N ASP A 235 17.34 -9.44 -4.98
CA ASP A 235 17.73 -9.06 -3.63
C ASP A 235 18.44 -7.69 -3.70
N ILE A 236 18.06 -6.75 -2.82
CA ILE A 236 18.61 -5.39 -2.78
C ILE A 236 20.14 -5.41 -2.63
N SER A 237 20.68 -6.35 -1.88
CA SER A 237 22.14 -6.50 -1.72
C SER A 237 22.86 -7.00 -2.98
N LYS A 238 22.13 -7.46 -4.00
CA LYS A 238 22.65 -8.06 -5.24
C LYS A 238 22.18 -7.36 -6.50
N ILE A 239 21.58 -6.19 -6.40
CA ILE A 239 21.03 -5.48 -7.57
C ILE A 239 22.07 -5.19 -8.65
N THR A 240 23.35 -5.11 -8.31
CA THR A 240 24.47 -4.87 -9.26
C THR A 240 24.92 -6.14 -10.00
N VAL A 241 24.41 -7.31 -9.61
CA VAL A 241 24.77 -8.60 -10.20
C VAL A 241 23.75 -8.97 -11.27
N PRO A 242 24.11 -9.08 -12.56
CA PRO A 242 23.18 -9.36 -13.65
C PRO A 242 22.35 -10.62 -13.46
N ASP A 243 23.00 -11.72 -13.04
CA ASP A 243 22.37 -13.03 -12.86
C ASP A 243 21.52 -13.13 -11.57
N ALA A 244 21.51 -12.11 -10.72
CA ALA A 244 20.66 -12.05 -9.55
C ALA A 244 19.23 -11.57 -9.88
N TRP A 245 19.03 -11.03 -11.08
CA TRP A 245 17.72 -10.62 -11.55
C TRP A 245 16.94 -11.79 -12.12
N GLU A 246 15.80 -12.09 -11.55
CA GLU A 246 14.89 -13.14 -11.98
C GLU A 246 13.54 -12.59 -12.43
N THR A 247 12.87 -13.29 -13.32
CA THR A 247 11.52 -12.91 -13.74
C THR A 247 10.49 -13.36 -12.73
N ILE A 248 9.52 -12.49 -12.46
CA ILE A 248 8.33 -12.85 -11.70
C ILE A 248 7.10 -12.77 -12.62
N GLU A 249 6.13 -13.66 -12.37
CA GLU A 249 4.88 -13.67 -13.11
C GLU A 249 3.77 -13.05 -12.24
N PRO A 250 3.18 -11.92 -12.67
CA PRO A 250 2.02 -11.37 -11.99
C PRO A 250 0.86 -12.38 -11.99
N VAL A 251 0.08 -12.40 -10.93
CA VAL A 251 -1.08 -13.30 -10.84
C VAL A 251 -2.22 -12.74 -11.71
N GLY A 252 -2.92 -13.63 -12.40
CA GLY A 252 -4.10 -13.28 -13.21
C GLY A 252 -3.79 -12.90 -14.67
N VAL A 253 -2.54 -13.08 -15.15
CA VAL A 253 -2.16 -12.81 -16.53
C VAL A 253 -1.30 -13.95 -17.09
N ASP A 254 -1.57 -14.34 -18.33
CA ASP A 254 -0.74 -15.27 -19.11
C ASP A 254 0.07 -14.48 -20.15
N LEU A 255 1.33 -14.26 -19.87
CA LEU A 255 2.24 -13.48 -20.73
C LEU A 255 2.58 -14.17 -22.07
N ASN A 256 2.17 -15.42 -22.30
CA ASN A 256 2.30 -16.06 -23.61
C ASN A 256 1.21 -15.59 -24.59
N THR A 257 0.04 -15.24 -24.08
CA THR A 257 -1.14 -14.89 -24.88
C THR A 257 -1.69 -13.50 -24.60
N GLU A 258 -1.16 -12.81 -23.59
CA GLU A 258 -1.67 -11.53 -23.11
C GLU A 258 -0.55 -10.48 -22.97
N LYS A 259 -0.90 -9.21 -23.13
CA LYS A 259 -0.01 -8.06 -22.94
C LYS A 259 -0.46 -7.24 -21.72
N ILE A 260 0.47 -6.91 -20.86
CA ILE A 260 0.21 -5.99 -19.74
C ILE A 260 0.17 -4.56 -20.27
N ILE A 261 -0.90 -3.83 -19.96
CA ILE A 261 -1.06 -2.40 -20.27
C ILE A 261 -0.73 -1.54 -19.06
N ASN A 262 -1.22 -1.94 -17.90
CA ASN A 262 -0.88 -1.35 -16.62
C ASN A 262 -0.66 -2.46 -15.60
N LEU A 263 0.28 -2.23 -14.69
CA LEU A 263 0.58 -3.13 -13.58
C LEU A 263 0.98 -2.26 -12.39
N ASP A 264 0.51 -2.63 -11.23
CA ASP A 264 0.95 -2.05 -9.97
C ASP A 264 0.94 -3.10 -8.86
N TYR A 265 1.77 -2.88 -7.84
CA TYR A 265 1.98 -3.78 -6.72
C TYR A 265 1.74 -3.09 -5.39
N ALA A 266 1.26 -3.86 -4.43
CA ALA A 266 1.27 -3.51 -3.02
C ALA A 266 1.67 -4.72 -2.18
N TYR A 267 2.30 -4.48 -1.04
CA TYR A 267 2.72 -5.52 -0.12
C TYR A 267 2.30 -5.19 1.30
N ASP A 268 1.75 -6.17 1.99
CA ASP A 268 1.44 -6.07 3.41
C ASP A 268 1.37 -7.46 4.05
N ASN A 269 1.99 -7.64 5.21
CA ASN A 269 1.91 -8.84 6.03
C ASN A 269 2.13 -10.17 5.26
N GLY A 270 3.08 -10.21 4.34
CA GLY A 270 3.38 -11.39 3.52
C GLY A 270 2.53 -11.51 2.25
N PHE A 271 1.55 -10.62 2.03
CA PHE A 271 0.75 -10.58 0.80
C PHE A 271 1.41 -9.66 -0.23
N LEU A 272 1.95 -10.22 -1.28
CA LEU A 272 2.32 -9.47 -2.48
C LEU A 272 1.12 -9.47 -3.42
N CYS A 273 0.42 -8.35 -3.46
CA CYS A 273 -0.77 -8.16 -4.29
C CYS A 273 -0.43 -7.39 -5.56
N ASN A 274 -0.99 -7.80 -6.69
CA ASN A 274 -0.90 -7.07 -7.95
C ASN A 274 -2.28 -6.84 -8.55
N VAL A 275 -2.42 -5.71 -9.24
CA VAL A 275 -3.55 -5.42 -10.13
C VAL A 275 -3.06 -4.80 -11.41
N GLY A 276 -3.83 -4.95 -12.46
CA GLY A 276 -3.48 -4.34 -13.73
C GLY A 276 -4.57 -4.43 -14.78
N THR A 277 -4.17 -4.05 -15.98
CA THR A 277 -4.99 -4.12 -17.19
C THR A 277 -4.20 -4.86 -18.26
N LYS A 278 -4.85 -5.79 -18.95
CA LYS A 278 -4.28 -6.61 -20.01
C LYS A 278 -5.07 -6.52 -21.30
N LEU A 279 -4.41 -6.85 -22.41
CA LEU A 279 -4.98 -7.08 -23.73
C LEU A 279 -4.65 -8.52 -24.17
N LEU A 280 -5.55 -9.15 -24.89
CA LEU A 280 -5.22 -10.37 -25.62
C LEU A 280 -4.27 -10.05 -26.78
N ASP A 281 -3.23 -10.83 -26.98
CA ASP A 281 -2.21 -10.60 -28.03
C ASP A 281 -2.81 -10.69 -29.45
N SER A 282 -3.85 -11.50 -29.61
CA SER A 282 -4.60 -11.66 -30.85
C SER A 282 -5.71 -10.62 -31.06
N ASP A 283 -5.99 -9.75 -30.09
CA ASP A 283 -7.10 -8.83 -30.14
C ASP A 283 -6.71 -7.51 -30.82
N THR A 284 -7.29 -7.27 -32.00
CA THR A 284 -7.13 -6.01 -32.75
C THR A 284 -8.13 -4.94 -32.33
N SER A 285 -9.11 -5.30 -31.46
CA SER A 285 -10.19 -4.42 -31.03
C SER A 285 -9.85 -3.51 -29.84
N GLU A 286 -8.64 -3.62 -29.29
CA GLU A 286 -8.19 -2.88 -28.09
C GLU A 286 -9.14 -3.02 -26.89
N ILE A 287 -9.72 -4.21 -26.70
CA ILE A 287 -10.54 -4.49 -25.53
C ILE A 287 -9.64 -4.75 -24.32
N TYR A 288 -9.79 -3.93 -23.31
CA TYR A 288 -9.01 -3.99 -22.08
C TYR A 288 -9.71 -4.84 -21.03
N TYR A 289 -8.96 -5.75 -20.42
CA TYR A 289 -9.43 -6.65 -19.36
C TYR A 289 -8.68 -6.38 -18.06
N PRO A 290 -9.36 -6.35 -16.91
CA PRO A 290 -8.69 -6.33 -15.62
C PRO A 290 -7.99 -7.66 -15.36
N PHE A 291 -6.96 -7.63 -14.54
CA PHE A 291 -6.40 -8.82 -13.91
C PHE A 291 -5.89 -8.45 -12.51
N GLY A 292 -5.82 -9.43 -11.64
CA GLY A 292 -5.27 -9.23 -10.32
C GLY A 292 -5.24 -10.51 -9.49
N GLY A 293 -4.37 -10.51 -8.52
CA GLY A 293 -4.19 -11.62 -7.61
C GLY A 293 -3.18 -11.29 -6.53
N TYR A 294 -2.85 -12.26 -5.73
CA TYR A 294 -1.80 -12.12 -4.72
C TYR A 294 -0.99 -13.41 -4.56
N VAL A 295 0.21 -13.27 -4.05
CA VAL A 295 1.06 -14.36 -3.58
C VAL A 295 1.14 -14.27 -2.06
N TYR A 296 0.89 -15.39 -1.38
CA TYR A 296 1.03 -15.52 0.06
C TYR A 296 1.53 -16.91 0.41
N ASN A 297 2.65 -17.03 1.12
CA ASN A 297 3.30 -18.32 1.42
C ASN A 297 3.49 -19.18 0.17
N ASP A 298 4.00 -18.60 -0.92
CA ASP A 298 4.23 -19.22 -2.23
C ASP A 298 2.97 -19.69 -2.97
N GLU A 299 1.79 -19.52 -2.39
CA GLU A 299 0.52 -19.78 -3.06
C GLU A 299 0.08 -18.57 -3.88
N LYS A 300 -0.24 -18.80 -5.17
CA LYS A 300 -0.80 -17.79 -6.07
C LYS A 300 -2.32 -17.89 -6.09
N ILE A 301 -2.99 -16.79 -5.72
CA ILE A 301 -4.45 -16.72 -5.71
C ILE A 301 -4.89 -15.65 -6.71
N ASP A 302 -5.60 -16.09 -7.74
CA ASP A 302 -6.19 -15.23 -8.77
C ASP A 302 -7.58 -14.76 -8.32
N PHE A 303 -7.80 -13.44 -8.31
CA PHE A 303 -9.11 -12.83 -8.06
C PHE A 303 -9.63 -12.01 -9.26
N THR A 304 -9.07 -12.21 -10.45
CA THR A 304 -9.47 -11.48 -11.68
C THR A 304 -10.97 -11.50 -11.91
N ASN A 305 -11.63 -12.61 -11.63
CA ASN A 305 -13.08 -12.78 -11.78
C ASN A 305 -13.92 -11.97 -10.77
N GLN A 306 -13.32 -11.42 -9.74
CA GLN A 306 -13.99 -10.54 -8.76
C GLN A 306 -13.85 -9.06 -9.17
N LEU A 307 -12.99 -8.74 -10.15
CA LEU A 307 -12.80 -7.38 -10.61
C LEU A 307 -13.91 -7.00 -11.63
N GLU A 308 -14.52 -5.86 -11.43
CA GLU A 308 -15.40 -5.28 -12.43
C GLU A 308 -14.62 -5.00 -13.71
N ARG A 309 -15.32 -4.98 -14.87
CA ARG A 309 -14.70 -4.62 -16.14
C ARG A 309 -14.26 -3.16 -16.12
N ALA A 310 -13.00 -2.94 -15.73
CA ALA A 310 -12.39 -1.62 -15.62
C ALA A 310 -10.88 -1.71 -15.90
N ARG A 311 -10.25 -0.58 -16.18
CA ARG A 311 -8.80 -0.46 -16.32
C ARG A 311 -8.20 -0.14 -14.96
N PHE A 312 -7.68 -1.15 -14.27
CA PHE A 312 -6.99 -0.96 -12.99
C PHE A 312 -5.60 -0.38 -13.22
N VAL A 313 -5.24 0.61 -12.40
CA VAL A 313 -4.03 1.42 -12.59
C VAL A 313 -3.17 1.56 -11.33
N HIS A 314 -3.76 1.44 -10.14
CA HIS A 314 -3.06 1.58 -8.88
C HIS A 314 -3.61 0.64 -7.82
N ILE A 315 -2.73 0.20 -6.94
CA ILE A 315 -3.05 -0.48 -5.69
C ILE A 315 -2.21 0.12 -4.57
N ILE A 316 -2.80 0.27 -3.41
CA ILE A 316 -2.09 0.65 -2.18
C ILE A 316 -2.52 -0.25 -1.04
N ASN A 317 -1.66 -0.38 -0.04
CA ASN A 317 -1.98 -1.02 1.23
C ASN A 317 -2.27 0.02 2.32
N ASP A 318 -3.12 -0.35 3.25
CA ASP A 318 -3.32 0.31 4.54
C ASP A 318 -2.98 -0.70 5.64
N PRO A 319 -1.76 -0.63 6.19
CA PRO A 319 -1.31 -1.57 7.19
C PRO A 319 -2.03 -1.40 8.54
N THR A 320 -2.68 -0.25 8.76
CA THR A 320 -3.42 0.00 10.02
C THR A 320 -4.79 -0.68 10.04
N ARG A 321 -5.34 -0.99 8.85
CA ARG A 321 -6.64 -1.66 8.69
C ARG A 321 -6.54 -3.00 7.99
N ASP A 322 -5.30 -3.48 7.71
CA ASP A 322 -5.09 -4.71 6.95
C ASP A 322 -5.91 -4.71 5.65
N ARG A 323 -5.74 -3.66 4.83
CA ARG A 323 -6.57 -3.44 3.65
C ARG A 323 -5.77 -3.05 2.43
N PHE A 324 -6.15 -3.61 1.29
CA PHE A 324 -5.75 -3.10 -0.02
C PHE A 324 -6.87 -2.27 -0.64
N VAL A 325 -6.50 -1.16 -1.28
CA VAL A 325 -7.42 -0.31 -2.05
C VAL A 325 -6.92 -0.23 -3.48
N PHE A 326 -7.83 -0.41 -4.43
CA PHE A 326 -7.55 -0.51 -5.85
C PHE A 326 -8.22 0.65 -6.59
N ALA A 327 -7.48 1.36 -7.43
CA ALA A 327 -8.02 2.39 -8.29
C ALA A 327 -8.13 1.94 -9.73
N ASN A 328 -9.21 2.33 -10.39
CA ASN A 328 -9.45 2.13 -11.80
C ASN A 328 -9.78 3.45 -12.51
N ILE A 329 -9.80 3.46 -13.82
CA ILE A 329 -10.17 4.61 -14.66
C ILE A 329 -11.38 4.31 -15.55
N GLY A 330 -12.23 3.36 -15.15
CA GLY A 330 -13.39 2.90 -15.92
C GLY A 330 -13.03 1.97 -17.08
N ALA A 331 -14.04 1.35 -17.68
CA ALA A 331 -13.86 0.36 -18.75
C ALA A 331 -13.22 0.94 -20.02
N ASP A 332 -13.64 2.12 -20.41
CA ASP A 332 -13.21 2.84 -21.63
C ASP A 332 -12.04 3.80 -21.35
N GLY A 333 -11.59 3.91 -20.08
CA GLY A 333 -10.56 4.86 -19.69
C GLY A 333 -11.05 6.31 -19.55
N ASN A 334 -12.36 6.55 -19.59
CA ASN A 334 -12.98 7.87 -19.49
C ASN A 334 -13.24 8.32 -18.05
N GLY A 335 -12.89 7.49 -17.08
CA GLY A 335 -13.03 7.77 -15.67
C GLY A 335 -13.89 6.75 -14.93
N THR A 336 -13.91 6.87 -13.62
CA THR A 336 -14.63 6.01 -12.67
C THR A 336 -15.39 6.85 -11.66
N LYS A 337 -16.37 6.25 -11.02
CA LYS A 337 -17.04 6.80 -9.81
C LYS A 337 -16.64 6.06 -8.54
N THR A 338 -15.85 5.00 -8.66
CA THR A 338 -15.60 4.03 -7.60
C THR A 338 -14.14 3.68 -7.44
N VAL A 339 -13.80 3.24 -6.26
CA VAL A 339 -12.60 2.47 -5.95
C VAL A 339 -13.01 1.10 -5.41
N ASN A 340 -12.13 0.12 -5.52
CA ASN A 340 -12.34 -1.21 -4.96
C ASN A 340 -11.47 -1.40 -3.73
N TYR A 341 -11.86 -2.28 -2.82
CA TYR A 341 -11.05 -2.63 -1.66
C TYR A 341 -11.24 -4.09 -1.23
N ALA A 342 -10.21 -4.65 -0.62
CA ALA A 342 -10.25 -5.95 0.02
C ALA A 342 -9.51 -5.90 1.36
N ASN A 343 -10.05 -6.57 2.38
CA ASN A 343 -9.38 -6.67 3.68
C ASN A 343 -8.51 -7.92 3.73
N ILE A 344 -7.36 -7.84 4.39
CA ILE A 344 -6.57 -9.01 4.75
C ILE A 344 -7.28 -9.69 5.92
N ILE A 345 -7.80 -10.87 5.68
CA ILE A 345 -8.35 -11.73 6.72
C ILE A 345 -7.17 -12.52 7.29
N LYS A 346 -6.59 -12.00 8.35
CA LYS A 346 -5.58 -12.72 9.10
C LYS A 346 -6.27 -13.92 9.76
N LYS A 347 -6.05 -15.12 9.25
CA LYS A 347 -6.30 -16.30 10.05
C LYS A 347 -5.25 -16.28 11.15
N ILE A 348 -5.67 -15.84 12.32
CA ILE A 348 -4.85 -15.91 13.52
C ILE A 348 -4.57 -17.40 13.71
N THR A 349 -3.44 -17.87 13.20
CA THR A 349 -2.79 -19.00 13.84
C THR A 349 -2.47 -18.45 15.20
N PRO A 350 -3.03 -19.00 16.29
CA PRO A 350 -2.65 -18.58 17.62
C PRO A 350 -1.12 -18.60 17.61
N SER A 351 -0.51 -17.40 17.64
CA SER A 351 0.94 -17.25 17.58
C SER A 351 1.51 -18.19 18.59
N GLY A 352 2.23 -19.24 18.23
CA GLY A 352 2.83 -20.32 18.99
C GLY A 352 2.78 -20.32 20.53
N LYS A 353 2.19 -19.30 21.15
CA LYS A 353 1.57 -19.33 22.46
C LYS A 353 0.27 -20.10 22.27
N ARG A 354 0.36 -21.41 22.35
CA ARG A 354 -0.76 -22.32 22.46
C ARG A 354 -1.92 -21.61 23.14
N LEU A 355 -3.01 -21.34 22.39
CA LEU A 355 -4.34 -21.34 22.98
C LEU A 355 -4.37 -22.66 23.72
N MET A 356 -4.46 -22.62 25.06
CA MET A 356 -4.27 -23.76 25.92
C MET A 356 -4.80 -25.01 25.27
N ASN A 357 -3.89 -25.87 24.81
CA ASN A 357 -4.26 -27.22 24.51
C ASN A 357 -4.71 -27.79 25.86
N TYR A 358 -5.94 -28.23 25.97
CA TYR A 358 -6.47 -28.86 27.19
C TYR A 358 -5.57 -30.01 27.70
N GLN A 359 -4.68 -30.51 26.82
CA GLN A 359 -3.65 -31.49 27.13
C GLN A 359 -2.43 -30.94 27.88
N ASP A 360 -2.26 -29.61 27.96
CA ASP A 360 -1.12 -28.98 28.65
C ASP A 360 -1.48 -28.45 30.05
N ILE A 361 -2.70 -28.67 30.53
CA ILE A 361 -3.06 -28.45 31.93
C ILE A 361 -2.42 -29.59 32.71
N HIS A 362 -1.44 -29.27 33.54
CA HIS A 362 -0.87 -30.25 34.44
C HIS A 362 -2.02 -30.87 35.29
N ALA A 363 -1.95 -32.17 35.53
CA ALA A 363 -2.96 -32.86 36.33
C ALA A 363 -3.16 -32.20 37.71
N SER A 364 -2.10 -31.55 38.25
CA SER A 364 -2.13 -30.72 39.46
C SER A 364 -3.03 -29.47 39.37
N ASP A 365 -3.28 -28.96 38.16
CA ASP A 365 -4.02 -27.72 37.95
C ASP A 365 -5.52 -27.98 37.66
N ILE A 366 -5.87 -29.23 37.34
CA ILE A 366 -7.28 -29.61 37.03
C ILE A 366 -8.21 -29.35 38.18
N ASP A 367 -7.79 -29.65 39.40
CA ASP A 367 -8.64 -29.45 40.59
C ASP A 367 -8.75 -27.96 40.95
N SER A 368 -7.69 -27.19 40.76
CA SER A 368 -7.73 -25.72 40.87
C SER A 368 -8.67 -25.11 39.81
N TRP A 369 -8.70 -25.63 38.62
CA TRP A 369 -9.63 -25.21 37.56
C TRP A 369 -11.07 -25.54 37.87
N LYS A 370 -11.36 -26.73 38.40
CA LYS A 370 -12.70 -27.10 38.85
C LYS A 370 -13.18 -26.18 39.98
N SER A 371 -12.30 -25.94 40.94
CA SER A 371 -12.59 -25.03 42.07
C SER A 371 -12.80 -23.57 41.60
N PHE A 372 -12.02 -23.09 40.66
CA PHE A 372 -12.25 -21.78 40.03
C PHE A 372 -13.64 -21.72 39.38
N ARG A 373 -13.99 -22.71 38.57
CA ARG A 373 -15.26 -22.78 37.86
C ARG A 373 -16.44 -22.84 38.81
N GLU A 374 -16.35 -23.64 39.86
CA GLU A 374 -17.39 -23.78 40.88
C GLU A 374 -17.63 -22.47 41.65
N LYS A 375 -16.55 -21.78 42.06
CA LYS A 375 -16.64 -20.48 42.72
C LYS A 375 -17.19 -19.41 41.77
N TYR A 376 -16.75 -19.38 40.56
CA TYR A 376 -17.27 -18.45 39.56
C TYR A 376 -18.76 -18.66 39.27
N GLN A 377 -19.21 -19.93 39.13
CA GLN A 377 -20.61 -20.28 38.91
C GLN A 377 -21.49 -20.01 40.11
N SER A 378 -20.95 -20.08 41.35
CA SER A 378 -21.65 -19.75 42.58
C SER A 378 -21.72 -18.26 42.89
N GLY A 379 -21.04 -17.40 42.08
CA GLY A 379 -20.97 -15.96 42.32
C GLY A 379 -19.90 -15.54 43.34
N ASP A 380 -19.07 -16.46 43.81
CA ASP A 380 -17.90 -16.15 44.66
C ASP A 380 -16.73 -15.69 43.79
N PHE A 381 -16.80 -14.45 43.28
CA PHE A 381 -15.81 -13.88 42.38
C PHE A 381 -14.46 -13.60 43.05
N GLU A 382 -14.45 -13.28 44.37
CA GLU A 382 -13.20 -13.09 45.14
C GLU A 382 -12.46 -14.41 45.30
N GLY A 383 -13.18 -15.49 45.64
CA GLY A 383 -12.61 -16.82 45.74
C GLY A 383 -12.14 -17.36 44.40
N ALA A 384 -12.82 -17.10 43.30
CA ALA A 384 -12.40 -17.45 41.97
C ALA A 384 -11.13 -16.67 41.57
N GLN A 385 -11.04 -15.38 41.87
CA GLN A 385 -9.89 -14.56 41.61
C GLN A 385 -8.63 -14.99 42.37
N ALA A 386 -8.80 -15.39 43.64
CA ALA A 386 -7.69 -15.92 44.44
C ALA A 386 -7.11 -17.21 43.86
N ILE A 387 -7.95 -18.09 43.30
CA ILE A 387 -7.53 -19.31 42.62
C ILE A 387 -6.87 -18.98 41.28
N ALA A 388 -7.41 -18.04 40.49
CA ALA A 388 -6.82 -17.60 39.23
C ALA A 388 -5.38 -17.04 39.39
N GLN A 389 -5.07 -16.38 40.50
CA GLN A 389 -3.74 -15.91 40.83
C GLN A 389 -2.75 -17.04 41.12
N THR A 390 -3.21 -18.19 41.52
CA THR A 390 -2.34 -19.37 41.77
C THR A 390 -2.08 -20.19 40.50
N LEU A 391 -2.91 -20.02 39.50
CA LEU A 391 -2.76 -20.66 38.17
C LEU A 391 -1.76 -19.87 37.32
N THR A 392 -0.50 -19.99 37.64
CA THR A 392 0.64 -19.18 37.10
C THR A 392 0.79 -19.15 35.57
N ASN A 393 0.07 -20.02 34.86
CA ASN A 393 0.12 -20.09 33.37
C ASN A 393 -1.09 -19.46 32.70
N MET A 394 -1.97 -18.75 33.43
CA MET A 394 -3.23 -18.23 32.95
C MET A 394 -3.40 -16.72 33.07
N GLN A 395 -2.38 -15.95 32.92
CA GLN A 395 -2.58 -14.54 32.61
C GLN A 395 -3.07 -14.43 31.15
N ILE A 396 -4.39 -14.56 30.98
CA ILE A 396 -5.05 -14.10 29.77
C ILE A 396 -4.95 -12.58 29.82
N ASN A 397 -4.01 -12.01 29.10
CA ASN A 397 -3.92 -10.55 28.97
C ASN A 397 -5.01 -10.05 28.01
N ALA A 398 -5.32 -8.76 28.07
CA ALA A 398 -6.32 -8.13 27.22
C ALA A 398 -6.06 -8.38 25.70
N GLN A 399 -4.80 -8.51 25.30
CA GLN A 399 -4.42 -8.82 23.94
C GLN A 399 -4.84 -10.24 23.52
N ALA A 400 -4.60 -11.25 24.36
CA ALA A 400 -5.00 -12.63 24.08
C ALA A 400 -6.53 -12.78 24.00
N LEU A 401 -7.26 -12.01 24.78
CA LEU A 401 -8.72 -11.95 24.71
C LEU A 401 -9.23 -11.25 23.46
N ASN A 402 -8.61 -10.15 23.07
CA ASN A 402 -8.92 -9.47 21.82
C ASN A 402 -8.61 -10.36 20.60
N ASP A 403 -7.51 -11.10 20.65
CA ASP A 403 -7.13 -12.04 19.61
C ASP A 403 -8.13 -13.20 19.50
N LEU A 404 -8.55 -13.77 20.65
CA LEU A 404 -9.58 -14.80 20.71
C LEU A 404 -10.94 -14.27 20.21
N PHE A 405 -11.30 -13.07 20.59
CA PHE A 405 -12.53 -12.43 20.19
C PHE A 405 -12.56 -12.16 18.67
N ASN A 406 -11.49 -11.61 18.13
CA ASN A 406 -11.38 -11.40 16.69
C ASN A 406 -11.45 -12.73 15.92
N TYR A 407 -10.82 -13.78 16.44
CA TYR A 407 -10.90 -15.14 15.89
C TYR A 407 -12.35 -15.67 15.86
N ILE A 408 -13.11 -15.52 16.94
CA ILE A 408 -14.51 -15.97 17.01
C ILE A 408 -15.37 -15.18 16.02
N VAL A 409 -15.21 -13.86 15.98
CA VAL A 409 -15.97 -12.99 15.06
C VAL A 409 -15.66 -13.30 13.59
N GLU A 410 -14.39 -13.56 13.27
CA GLU A 410 -13.96 -13.86 11.91
C GLU A 410 -14.32 -15.28 11.46
N THR A 411 -14.21 -16.27 12.32
CA THR A 411 -14.51 -17.67 11.97
C THR A 411 -15.98 -17.99 11.86
N GLU A 412 -16.82 -17.29 12.60
CA GLU A 412 -18.26 -17.50 12.61
C GLU A 412 -19.02 -16.61 11.62
N GLN A 413 -18.31 -15.75 10.84
CA GLN A 413 -18.91 -14.77 9.92
C GLN A 413 -19.96 -13.87 10.60
N LEU A 414 -19.82 -13.62 11.89
CA LEU A 414 -20.72 -12.77 12.65
C LEU A 414 -20.48 -11.31 12.24
N SER A 415 -21.16 -10.91 11.16
CA SER A 415 -21.12 -9.54 10.62
C SER A 415 -21.98 -8.56 11.43
N ASP A 416 -22.65 -9.03 12.50
CA ASP A 416 -23.53 -8.19 13.30
C ASP A 416 -22.72 -7.40 14.36
N PRO A 417 -22.57 -6.07 14.18
CA PRO A 417 -21.86 -5.23 15.15
C PRO A 417 -22.56 -5.15 16.51
N THR A 418 -23.86 -5.52 16.61
CA THR A 418 -24.60 -5.54 17.88
C THR A 418 -24.16 -6.71 18.75
N PHE A 419 -23.72 -7.80 18.17
CA PHE A 419 -23.21 -8.96 18.91
C PHE A 419 -21.98 -8.60 19.79
N LYS A 420 -21.14 -7.67 19.34
CA LYS A 420 -19.97 -7.21 20.09
C LYS A 420 -20.31 -6.54 21.41
N SER A 421 -21.36 -5.71 21.42
CA SER A 421 -21.74 -4.95 22.61
C SER A 421 -22.54 -5.77 23.63
N ASP A 422 -23.23 -6.82 23.15
CA ASP A 422 -24.20 -7.55 23.97
C ASP A 422 -23.60 -8.79 24.63
N VAL A 423 -22.53 -9.36 24.10
CA VAL A 423 -21.98 -10.64 24.58
C VAL A 423 -20.67 -10.46 25.36
N ILE A 424 -19.84 -9.51 25.03
CA ILE A 424 -18.54 -9.26 25.68
C ILE A 424 -18.40 -7.80 26.06
N GLN A 425 -18.27 -7.53 27.36
CA GLN A 425 -17.97 -6.20 27.88
C GLN A 425 -16.62 -6.21 28.59
N VAL A 426 -15.71 -5.33 28.13
CA VAL A 426 -14.42 -5.07 28.81
C VAL A 426 -14.51 -3.69 29.46
N SER A 427 -14.39 -3.62 30.79
CA SER A 427 -14.44 -2.35 31.50
C SER A 427 -13.68 -2.45 32.82
N THR A 428 -13.22 -1.32 33.33
CA THR A 428 -12.60 -1.21 34.67
C THR A 428 -13.59 -1.39 35.83
N THR A 429 -14.89 -1.27 35.57
CA THR A 429 -15.97 -1.46 36.54
C THR A 429 -16.96 -2.49 36.05
N ALA A 430 -17.40 -3.40 36.94
CA ALA A 430 -18.41 -4.41 36.61
C ALA A 430 -19.73 -3.74 36.20
N PRO A 431 -20.36 -4.15 35.09
CA PRO A 431 -21.68 -3.66 34.72
C PRO A 431 -22.72 -4.10 35.77
N ALA A 432 -23.67 -3.22 36.07
CA ALA A 432 -24.68 -3.45 37.12
C ALA A 432 -25.66 -4.60 36.80
N ASN A 433 -25.79 -5.01 35.52
CA ASN A 433 -26.77 -5.98 35.06
C ASN A 433 -26.21 -6.90 33.97
N LEU A 434 -25.36 -7.88 34.33
CA LEU A 434 -24.96 -8.95 33.43
C LEU A 434 -26.08 -9.98 33.29
N GLN A 435 -26.49 -10.30 32.06
CA GLN A 435 -27.47 -11.35 31.78
C GLN A 435 -26.77 -12.71 31.61
N VAL A 436 -27.52 -13.79 31.79
CA VAL A 436 -27.02 -15.16 31.61
C VAL A 436 -26.54 -15.32 30.16
N GLY A 437 -25.26 -15.68 29.97
CA GLY A 437 -24.60 -15.82 28.67
C GLY A 437 -23.69 -14.65 28.29
N GLN A 438 -23.70 -13.56 29.05
CA GLN A 438 -22.76 -12.44 28.84
C GLN A 438 -21.46 -12.67 29.62
N MET A 439 -20.32 -12.35 29.01
CA MET A 439 -19.00 -12.36 29.62
C MET A 439 -18.52 -10.94 29.90
N TYR A 440 -17.95 -10.74 31.08
CA TYR A 440 -17.33 -9.47 31.47
C TYR A 440 -15.88 -9.69 31.85
N PHE A 441 -15.01 -8.86 31.30
CA PHE A 441 -13.62 -8.87 31.65
C PHE A 441 -13.23 -7.52 32.27
N LYS A 442 -12.67 -7.59 33.45
CA LYS A 442 -12.19 -6.40 34.16
C LYS A 442 -10.77 -6.10 33.75
N GLU A 443 -10.57 -4.91 33.22
CA GLU A 443 -9.22 -4.37 32.95
C GLU A 443 -8.63 -3.87 34.26
N TYR A 444 -7.46 -4.39 34.63
CA TYR A 444 -6.67 -3.87 35.74
C TYR A 444 -5.58 -2.97 35.11
N ILE A 445 -5.65 -1.69 35.43
CA ILE A 445 -4.63 -0.70 35.09
C ILE A 445 -3.48 -0.79 36.10
#